data_321d60c07e37bdc811eac32076535b82
#
_entry.id   321d60c07e37bdc811eac32076535b82
#
_cell.length_a   1.000
_cell.length_b   1.000
_cell.length_c   1.000
_cell.angle_alpha   90.00
_cell.angle_beta   90.00
_cell.angle_gamma   90.00
#
_symmetry.space_group_name_H-M   'P 1'
#
loop_
_entity.id
_entity.type
_entity.pdbx_description
1 polymer ?
#
loop_
_entity_poly.entity_id
_entity_poly.type
_entity_poly.pdbx_seq_one_letter_code
_entity_poly.pdbx_strand_id
1 'polypeptide(L)'
;MIKINQLKLPVGHSQKDLEDKIRKTLRIPSKETFHYEVMRRSLDARKKPSLFYVYCIYVTIRQENSIVKKLHQPSVSLVTETGYRFSEMGQERLNRRPVIVGAGPCGLFAAWQLTLAGYAPLILERGKQVEDRSADVERFWKTGI
;
A
#
# COMPACT_ATOMS: atom_id res chain seq x y z
N MET A 1 12.13 0.82 11.37
CA MET A 1 11.02 1.81 11.46
C MET A 1 10.01 1.40 12.53
N ILE A 2 9.34 2.36 13.14
CA ILE A 2 8.23 2.14 14.08
C ILE A 2 6.91 2.21 13.31
N LYS A 3 6.07 1.19 13.46
CA LYS A 3 4.69 1.18 12.96
C LYS A 3 3.74 1.59 14.06
N ILE A 4 2.91 2.60 13.77
CA ILE A 4 1.79 2.99 14.63
C ILE A 4 0.50 2.58 13.92
N ASN A 5 -0.27 1.70 14.54
CA ASN A 5 -1.59 1.32 14.07
C ASN A 5 -2.68 2.05 14.83
N GLN A 6 -3.86 2.22 14.20
CA GLN A 6 -5.07 2.76 14.84
C GLN A 6 -4.90 4.17 15.43
N LEU A 7 -4.04 5.01 14.84
CA LEU A 7 -3.91 6.40 15.25
C LEU A 7 -5.14 7.18 14.79
N LYS A 8 -5.98 7.66 15.72
CA LYS A 8 -7.23 8.35 15.41
C LYS A 8 -7.10 9.85 15.56
N LEU A 9 -7.66 10.57 14.58
CA LEU A 9 -7.81 12.04 14.58
C LEU A 9 -9.16 12.44 13.98
N PRO A 10 -9.77 13.55 14.42
CA PRO A 10 -10.99 14.08 13.79
C PRO A 10 -10.77 14.38 12.31
N VAL A 11 -11.82 14.31 11.48
CA VAL A 11 -11.71 14.54 10.02
C VAL A 11 -11.17 15.91 9.66
N GLY A 12 -11.40 16.94 10.46
CA GLY A 12 -10.93 18.31 10.22
C GLY A 12 -9.53 18.63 10.76
N HIS A 13 -8.73 17.63 11.19
CA HIS A 13 -7.41 17.88 11.75
C HIS A 13 -6.41 18.41 10.69
N SER A 14 -5.44 19.20 11.13
CA SER A 14 -4.31 19.67 10.33
C SER A 14 -3.15 18.67 10.29
N GLN A 15 -2.18 18.89 9.40
CA GLN A 15 -0.94 18.11 9.39
C GLN A 15 -0.18 18.24 10.71
N LYS A 16 -0.18 19.43 11.30
CA LYS A 16 0.43 19.67 12.61
C LYS A 16 -0.20 18.82 13.71
N ASP A 17 -1.52 18.69 13.72
CA ASP A 17 -2.22 17.84 14.70
C ASP A 17 -1.81 16.36 14.56
N LEU A 18 -1.57 15.90 13.32
CA LEU A 18 -1.07 14.55 13.06
C LEU A 18 0.34 14.38 13.61
N GLU A 19 1.24 15.30 13.36
CA GLU A 19 2.62 15.30 13.87
C GLU A 19 2.65 15.33 15.40
N ASP A 20 1.85 16.20 16.01
CA ASP A 20 1.72 16.29 17.47
C ASP A 20 1.15 15.00 18.08
N LYS A 21 0.20 14.37 17.39
CA LYS A 21 -0.35 13.08 17.80
C LYS A 21 0.68 11.95 17.73
N ILE A 22 1.49 11.91 16.66
CA ILE A 22 2.60 10.95 16.52
C ILE A 22 3.59 11.17 17.67
N ARG A 23 4.03 12.40 17.88
CA ARG A 23 4.97 12.80 18.94
C ARG A 23 4.47 12.37 20.31
N LYS A 24 3.21 12.65 20.61
CA LYS A 24 2.56 12.26 21.87
C LYS A 24 2.47 10.73 22.02
N THR A 25 2.12 10.03 20.95
CA THR A 25 1.97 8.56 20.97
C THR A 25 3.31 7.87 21.24
N LEU A 26 4.37 8.33 20.62
CA LEU A 26 5.73 7.77 20.78
C LEU A 26 6.51 8.41 21.94
N ARG A 27 5.94 9.39 22.63
CA ARG A 27 6.60 10.19 23.70
C ARG A 27 7.91 10.81 23.24
N ILE A 28 7.94 11.34 22.02
CA ILE A 28 9.11 11.97 21.43
C ILE A 28 9.31 13.37 22.04
N PRO A 29 10.50 13.73 22.53
CA PRO A 29 10.81 15.07 23.03
C PRO A 29 10.61 16.13 21.94
N SER A 30 10.21 17.36 22.33
CA SER A 30 9.90 18.46 21.39
C SER A 30 11.07 18.83 20.48
N LYS A 31 12.30 18.67 20.94
CA LYS A 31 13.53 19.01 20.21
C LYS A 31 13.97 17.92 19.22
N GLU A 32 13.43 16.71 19.32
CA GLU A 32 13.84 15.59 18.50
C GLU A 32 13.04 15.58 17.18
N THR A 33 13.76 15.40 16.08
CA THR A 33 13.16 15.31 14.73
C THR A 33 12.87 13.86 14.38
N PHE A 34 11.79 13.63 13.66
CA PHE A 34 11.42 12.34 13.10
C PHE A 34 10.86 12.52 11.70
N HIS A 35 10.94 11.49 10.90
CA HIS A 35 10.25 11.39 9.61
C HIS A 35 9.10 10.41 9.72
N TYR A 36 8.00 10.65 9.00
CA TYR A 36 6.88 9.71 8.98
C TYR A 36 6.28 9.56 7.60
N GLU A 37 5.68 8.42 7.38
CA GLU A 37 5.01 8.05 6.14
C GLU A 37 3.62 7.46 6.44
N VAL A 38 2.61 7.96 5.72
CA VAL A 38 1.24 7.48 5.90
C VAL A 38 1.00 6.28 5.01
N MET A 39 1.03 5.09 5.59
CA MET A 39 0.81 3.83 4.87
C MET A 39 -0.65 3.58 4.55
N ARG A 40 -1.56 4.01 5.43
CA ARG A 40 -3.00 3.87 5.23
C ARG A 40 -3.76 4.93 6.01
N ARG A 41 -4.80 5.48 5.38
CA ARG A 41 -5.80 6.34 6.01
C ARG A 41 -7.19 5.76 5.71
N SER A 42 -7.97 5.50 6.74
CA SER A 42 -9.34 4.98 6.64
C SER A 42 -10.30 5.91 7.38
N LEU A 43 -11.53 6.02 6.91
CA LEU A 43 -12.58 6.78 7.59
C LEU A 43 -13.33 5.88 8.58
N ASP A 44 -13.40 6.29 9.85
CA ASP A 44 -14.25 5.67 10.88
C ASP A 44 -15.51 6.53 11.07
N ALA A 45 -16.62 6.10 10.48
CA ALA A 45 -17.92 6.77 10.52
C ALA A 45 -18.97 5.99 11.35
N ARG A 46 -18.53 5.06 12.20
CA ARG A 46 -19.43 4.21 12.99
C ARG A 46 -20.21 4.95 14.06
N LYS A 47 -19.70 6.09 14.52
CA LYS A 47 -20.33 6.91 15.59
C LYS A 47 -20.62 8.32 15.06
N LYS A 48 -21.67 8.47 14.24
CA LYS A 48 -22.14 9.78 13.78
C LYS A 48 -22.67 10.61 14.97
N PRO A 49 -22.44 11.95 14.97
CA PRO A 49 -21.78 12.76 13.96
C PRO A 49 -20.25 12.77 14.04
N SER A 50 -19.63 12.09 15.00
CA SER A 50 -18.18 12.11 15.22
C SER A 50 -17.47 11.23 14.18
N LEU A 51 -16.85 11.86 13.19
CA LEU A 51 -16.07 11.21 12.14
C LEU A 51 -14.57 11.31 12.44
N PHE A 52 -13.86 10.21 12.26
CA PHE A 52 -12.42 10.15 12.49
C PHE A 52 -11.69 9.56 11.30
N TYR A 53 -10.49 10.05 11.03
CA TYR A 53 -9.51 9.31 10.27
C TYR A 53 -8.72 8.37 11.19
N VAL A 54 -8.50 7.16 10.72
CA VAL A 54 -7.69 6.14 11.37
C VAL A 54 -6.49 5.86 10.49
N TYR A 55 -5.32 6.11 11.03
CA TYR A 55 -4.04 6.00 10.33
C TYR A 55 -3.27 4.75 10.70
N CYS A 56 -2.56 4.21 9.71
CA CYS A 56 -1.39 3.37 9.90
C CYS A 56 -0.18 4.15 9.39
N ILE A 57 0.80 4.39 10.25
CA ILE A 57 1.93 5.29 9.99
C ILE A 57 3.23 4.55 10.29
N TYR A 58 4.23 4.75 9.43
CA TYR A 58 5.60 4.36 9.69
C TYR A 58 6.40 5.59 10.12
N VAL A 59 7.19 5.44 11.16
CA VAL A 59 8.00 6.52 11.72
C VAL A 59 9.46 6.09 11.79
N THR A 60 10.34 6.92 11.24
CA THR A 60 11.78 6.76 11.31
C THR A 60 12.35 7.81 12.28
N ILE A 61 13.01 7.34 13.31
CA ILE A 61 13.58 8.18 14.37
C ILE A 61 14.82 7.49 14.95
N ARG A 62 15.66 8.23 15.65
CA ARG A 62 16.76 7.64 16.40
C ARG A 62 16.24 6.75 17.54
N GLN A 63 16.95 5.66 17.84
CA GLN A 63 16.65 4.75 18.95
C GLN A 63 15.27 4.07 18.93
N GLU A 64 14.77 3.72 17.76
CA GLU A 64 13.47 3.06 17.55
C GLU A 64 13.20 1.89 18.50
N ASN A 65 14.20 1.00 18.66
CA ASN A 65 14.10 -0.17 19.54
C ASN A 65 13.85 0.23 21.02
N SER A 66 14.50 1.28 21.47
CA SER A 66 14.37 1.77 22.84
C SER A 66 12.99 2.38 23.09
N ILE A 67 12.48 3.14 22.11
CA ILE A 67 11.17 3.77 22.19
C ILE A 67 10.08 2.69 22.26
N VAL A 68 10.08 1.71 21.36
CA VAL A 68 9.06 0.66 21.32
C VAL A 68 9.07 -0.19 22.59
N LYS A 69 10.27 -0.56 23.08
CA LYS A 69 10.40 -1.32 24.34
C LYS A 69 9.85 -0.59 25.55
N LYS A 70 10.02 0.75 25.61
CA LYS A 70 9.51 1.58 26.74
C LYS A 70 8.01 1.83 26.70
N LEU A 71 7.42 1.79 25.51
CA LEU A 71 6.01 2.15 25.37
C LEU A 71 5.04 1.03 25.76
N HIS A 72 5.42 -0.24 25.58
CA HIS A 72 4.57 -1.42 25.84
C HIS A 72 3.13 -1.29 25.29
N GLN A 73 2.96 -0.65 24.11
CA GLN A 73 1.65 -0.42 23.49
C GLN A 73 1.43 -1.40 22.33
N PRO A 74 0.32 -2.18 22.30
CA PRO A 74 0.02 -3.12 21.21
C PRO A 74 -0.12 -2.47 19.83
N SER A 75 -0.45 -1.17 19.79
CA SER A 75 -0.60 -0.41 18.55
C SER A 75 0.74 0.09 18.00
N VAL A 76 1.85 -0.08 18.74
CA VAL A 76 3.18 0.39 18.35
C VAL A 76 4.13 -0.80 18.27
N SER A 77 4.71 -1.04 17.10
CA SER A 77 5.62 -2.17 16.85
C SER A 77 6.78 -1.76 15.97
N LEU A 78 7.87 -2.53 16.01
CA LEU A 78 8.95 -2.41 15.04
C LEU A 78 8.56 -3.11 13.74
N VAL A 79 8.90 -2.50 12.63
CA VAL A 79 8.74 -3.09 11.30
C VAL A 79 10.07 -3.06 10.59
N THR A 80 10.46 -4.22 10.06
CA THR A 80 11.52 -4.32 9.08
C THR A 80 10.83 -4.34 7.71
N GLU A 81 11.17 -3.40 6.83
CA GLU A 81 10.72 -3.48 5.44
C GLU A 81 11.32 -4.72 4.79
N THR A 82 10.48 -5.68 4.58
CA THR A 82 10.77 -6.75 3.63
C THR A 82 10.15 -6.32 2.32
N GLY A 83 10.95 -5.77 1.40
CA GLY A 83 10.50 -5.55 0.03
C GLY A 83 9.97 -6.86 -0.57
N TYR A 84 9.03 -6.75 -1.51
CA TYR A 84 8.57 -7.92 -2.25
C TYR A 84 9.78 -8.60 -2.92
N ARG A 85 9.95 -9.88 -2.68
CA ARG A 85 10.90 -10.72 -3.41
C ARG A 85 10.11 -11.76 -4.19
N PHE A 86 10.40 -11.83 -5.47
CA PHE A 86 9.87 -12.92 -6.29
C PHE A 86 10.42 -14.26 -5.75
N SER A 87 9.57 -15.29 -5.74
CA SER A 87 9.98 -16.61 -5.32
C SER A 87 11.17 -17.09 -6.15
N GLU A 88 12.08 -17.85 -5.54
CA GLU A 88 13.20 -18.46 -6.27
C GLU A 88 12.65 -19.32 -7.42
N MET A 89 13.26 -19.17 -8.57
CA MET A 89 12.87 -19.93 -9.76
C MET A 89 13.29 -21.38 -9.60
N GLY A 90 12.46 -22.31 -10.10
CA GLY A 90 12.83 -23.70 -10.24
C GLY A 90 14.00 -23.87 -11.24
N GLN A 91 14.70 -25.01 -11.14
CA GLN A 91 15.84 -25.30 -12.00
C GLN A 91 15.43 -25.94 -13.34
N GLU A 92 14.16 -26.30 -13.49
CA GLU A 92 13.65 -26.91 -14.72
C GLU A 92 13.50 -25.87 -15.84
N ARG A 93 14.03 -26.19 -17.01
CA ARG A 93 13.84 -25.35 -18.20
C ARG A 93 12.44 -25.55 -18.76
N LEU A 94 11.69 -24.48 -18.91
CA LEU A 94 10.42 -24.54 -19.63
C LEU A 94 10.67 -24.68 -21.13
N ASN A 95 10.15 -25.74 -21.73
CA ASN A 95 10.24 -25.98 -23.18
C ASN A 95 9.30 -25.06 -23.99
N ARG A 96 8.36 -24.39 -23.33
CA ARG A 96 7.37 -23.50 -23.94
C ARG A 96 7.22 -22.23 -23.11
N ARG A 97 6.76 -21.17 -23.78
CA ARG A 97 6.48 -19.90 -23.13
C ARG A 97 5.34 -20.05 -22.11
N PRO A 98 5.45 -19.45 -20.90
CA PRO A 98 4.29 -19.35 -20.00
C PRO A 98 3.15 -18.59 -20.67
N VAL A 99 1.92 -19.09 -20.51
CA VAL A 99 0.72 -18.44 -21.04
C VAL A 99 -0.07 -17.84 -19.89
N ILE A 100 -0.42 -16.55 -20.02
CA ILE A 100 -1.24 -15.81 -19.08
C ILE A 100 -2.57 -15.50 -19.77
N VAL A 101 -3.67 -15.87 -19.15
CA VAL A 101 -5.00 -15.62 -19.70
C VAL A 101 -5.59 -14.39 -19.01
N GLY A 102 -5.75 -13.33 -19.80
CA GLY A 102 -6.27 -12.01 -19.38
C GLY A 102 -5.16 -10.97 -19.17
N ALA A 103 -5.34 -9.77 -19.76
CA ALA A 103 -4.49 -8.60 -19.61
C ALA A 103 -5.00 -7.62 -18.54
N GLY A 104 -5.72 -8.10 -17.52
CA GLY A 104 -6.08 -7.31 -16.36
C GLY A 104 -4.86 -7.03 -15.45
N PRO A 105 -5.02 -6.26 -14.37
CA PRO A 105 -3.90 -5.90 -13.49
C PRO A 105 -3.10 -7.10 -13.01
N CYS A 106 -3.74 -8.19 -12.62
CA CYS A 106 -3.06 -9.41 -12.19
C CYS A 106 -2.22 -10.03 -13.32
N GLY A 107 -2.80 -10.16 -14.52
CA GLY A 107 -2.10 -10.73 -15.69
C GLY A 107 -0.89 -9.90 -16.12
N LEU A 108 -1.04 -8.58 -16.11
CA LEU A 108 0.05 -7.65 -16.45
C LEU A 108 1.20 -7.71 -15.44
N PHE A 109 0.90 -7.74 -14.13
CA PHE A 109 1.92 -7.88 -13.10
C PHE A 109 2.58 -9.26 -13.12
N ALA A 110 1.83 -10.33 -13.39
CA ALA A 110 2.38 -11.66 -13.55
C ALA A 110 3.34 -11.71 -14.76
N ALA A 111 2.94 -11.12 -15.90
CA ALA A 111 3.80 -11.04 -17.08
C ALA A 111 5.08 -10.25 -16.79
N TRP A 112 4.95 -9.12 -16.13
CA TRP A 112 6.08 -8.30 -15.73
C TRP A 112 7.07 -9.08 -14.84
N GLN A 113 6.59 -9.74 -13.80
CA GLN A 113 7.43 -10.53 -12.91
C GLN A 113 8.11 -11.69 -13.62
N LEU A 114 7.39 -12.42 -14.48
CA LEU A 114 7.96 -13.50 -15.28
C LEU A 114 9.04 -12.98 -16.25
N THR A 115 8.82 -11.80 -16.83
CA THR A 115 9.82 -11.17 -17.72
C THR A 115 11.07 -10.78 -16.95
N LEU A 116 10.95 -10.18 -15.77
CA LEU A 116 12.09 -9.89 -14.89
C LEU A 116 12.85 -11.15 -14.47
N ALA A 117 12.15 -12.27 -14.35
CA ALA A 117 12.73 -13.57 -14.08
C ALA A 117 13.33 -14.27 -15.32
N GLY A 118 13.39 -13.60 -16.48
CA GLY A 118 13.99 -14.13 -17.71
C GLY A 118 13.07 -15.00 -18.58
N TYR A 119 11.78 -15.12 -18.23
CA TYR A 119 10.80 -15.77 -19.08
C TYR A 119 10.24 -14.81 -20.14
N ALA A 120 9.73 -15.37 -21.25
CA ALA A 120 9.04 -14.60 -22.28
C ALA A 120 7.54 -14.98 -22.30
N PRO A 121 6.72 -14.51 -21.35
CA PRO A 121 5.33 -14.92 -21.26
C PRO A 121 4.52 -14.47 -22.48
N LEU A 122 3.46 -15.22 -22.81
CA LEU A 122 2.45 -14.87 -23.80
C LEU A 122 1.17 -14.49 -23.07
N ILE A 123 0.63 -13.28 -23.32
CA ILE A 123 -0.65 -12.85 -22.74
C ILE A 123 -1.72 -13.06 -23.80
N LEU A 124 -2.81 -13.73 -23.41
CA LEU A 124 -4.02 -13.87 -24.21
C LEU A 124 -5.10 -13.00 -23.59
N GLU A 125 -5.58 -11.98 -24.33
CA GLU A 125 -6.65 -11.08 -23.92
C GLU A 125 -7.86 -11.28 -24.79
N ARG A 126 -9.04 -11.37 -24.15
CA ARG A 126 -10.34 -11.51 -24.83
C ARG A 126 -10.89 -10.16 -25.29
N GLY A 127 -10.53 -9.08 -24.59
CA GLY A 127 -11.03 -7.74 -24.89
C GLY A 127 -10.56 -7.23 -26.25
N LYS A 128 -11.30 -6.28 -26.80
CA LYS A 128 -10.92 -5.54 -27.98
C LYS A 128 -9.67 -4.70 -27.76
N GLN A 129 -9.03 -4.26 -28.82
CA GLN A 129 -7.93 -3.28 -28.77
C GLN A 129 -8.42 -1.98 -28.11
N VAL A 130 -7.48 -1.18 -27.59
CA VAL A 130 -7.80 -0.01 -26.78
C VAL A 130 -8.66 1.03 -27.51
N GLU A 131 -8.42 1.22 -28.82
CA GLU A 131 -9.17 2.15 -29.66
C GLU A 131 -10.64 1.74 -29.78
N ASP A 132 -10.89 0.48 -30.12
CA ASP A 132 -12.24 -0.07 -30.22
C ASP A 132 -12.95 -0.08 -28.86
N ARG A 133 -12.21 -0.39 -27.81
CA ARG A 133 -12.74 -0.37 -26.45
C ARG A 133 -13.13 1.02 -26.00
N SER A 134 -12.35 2.04 -26.35
CA SER A 134 -12.65 3.43 -26.05
C SER A 134 -13.92 3.88 -26.75
N ALA A 135 -14.09 3.52 -28.03
CA ALA A 135 -15.31 3.82 -28.78
C ALA A 135 -16.57 3.14 -28.17
N ASP A 136 -16.43 1.89 -27.72
CA ASP A 136 -17.52 1.18 -27.04
C ASP A 136 -17.91 1.86 -25.72
N VAL A 137 -16.92 2.28 -24.92
CA VAL A 137 -17.15 2.97 -23.64
C VAL A 137 -17.81 4.33 -23.85
N GLU A 138 -17.33 5.12 -24.83
CA GLU A 138 -17.96 6.39 -25.18
C GLU A 138 -19.40 6.23 -25.64
N ARG A 139 -19.67 5.21 -26.48
CA ARG A 139 -21.03 4.89 -26.91
C ARG A 139 -21.92 4.54 -25.71
N PHE A 140 -21.45 3.67 -24.83
CA PHE A 140 -22.14 3.28 -23.59
C PHE A 140 -22.52 4.50 -22.74
N TRP A 141 -21.59 5.43 -22.54
CA TRP A 141 -21.84 6.63 -21.74
C TRP A 141 -22.85 7.59 -22.40
N LYS A 142 -22.92 7.60 -23.74
CA LYS A 142 -23.88 8.45 -24.47
C LYS A 142 -25.28 7.84 -24.59
N THR A 143 -25.38 6.52 -24.70
CA THR A 143 -26.63 5.83 -25.05
C THR A 143 -27.12 4.90 -23.93
N GLY A 144 -26.31 4.52 -22.97
CA GLY A 144 -26.62 3.52 -21.95
C GLY A 144 -26.60 2.07 -22.45
N ILE A 145 -26.15 1.84 -23.72
CA ILE A 145 -26.12 0.52 -24.36
C ILE A 145 -24.72 0.23 -24.91
#